data_da02b1efc91e999f8e6ea4b16c28db00
#
_entry.id   da02b1efc91e999f8e6ea4b16c28db00
#
_cell.length_a   1.000
_cell.length_b   1.000
_cell.length_c   1.000
_cell.angle_alpha   90.00
_cell.angle_beta   90.00
_cell.angle_gamma   90.00
#
_symmetry.space_group_name_H-M   'P 1'
#
loop_
_entity.id
_entity.type
_entity.pdbx_description
1 polymer ?
#
loop_
_entity_poly.entity_id
_entity_poly.type
_entity_poly.pdbx_seq_one_letter_code
_entity_poly.pdbx_strand_id
1 'polypeptide(L)'
;MISCSRNINNHDAVIEKVIAIKQYHEGIGFSTRGDKKYIHISNDTSFYNSEIVYDKENNTYRIIEKISSDKIPLLRNILLDANVDSSNSTVRLENRINYLLKNCDSMDIISSHCVYKTKCVDCKFLFKNEDILILLKDTSCIKLYDNCKIIAAEDNWILFKDCK
;
A
#
# COMPACT_ATOMS: atom_id res chain seq x y z
N MET A 1 7.71 37.09 -10.39
CA MET A 1 8.11 36.05 -9.39
C MET A 1 6.83 35.44 -8.85
N ILE A 2 6.43 34.30 -9.40
CA ILE A 2 5.20 33.57 -9.00
C ILE A 2 5.64 32.54 -7.98
N SER A 3 5.14 32.69 -6.76
CA SER A 3 5.43 31.82 -5.62
C SER A 3 4.91 30.41 -5.85
N CYS A 4 5.80 29.48 -6.18
CA CYS A 4 5.54 28.02 -6.23
C CYS A 4 5.53 27.34 -4.87
N SER A 5 5.52 28.09 -3.76
CA SER A 5 5.79 27.55 -2.42
C SER A 5 4.59 26.98 -1.65
N ARG A 6 3.37 26.98 -2.22
CA ARG A 6 2.17 26.51 -1.48
C ARG A 6 1.77 25.05 -1.68
N ASN A 7 2.32 24.36 -2.70
CA ASN A 7 1.96 22.96 -2.94
C ASN A 7 2.96 21.95 -2.33
N ILE A 8 4.19 22.33 -2.09
CA ILE A 8 5.24 21.45 -1.57
C ILE A 8 4.89 20.94 -0.17
N ASN A 9 4.45 21.81 0.73
CA ASN A 9 4.13 21.44 2.12
C ASN A 9 2.99 20.41 2.27
N ASN A 10 2.12 20.28 1.27
CA ASN A 10 1.02 19.30 1.34
C ASN A 10 1.47 17.91 0.87
N HIS A 11 2.39 17.83 -0.09
CA HIS A 11 2.94 16.56 -0.56
C HIS A 11 3.85 15.92 0.49
N ASP A 12 4.72 16.69 1.13
CA ASP A 12 5.65 16.20 2.15
C ASP A 12 4.91 15.56 3.31
N ALA A 13 3.84 16.21 3.82
CA ALA A 13 3.02 15.67 4.89
C ALA A 13 2.30 14.35 4.50
N VAL A 14 1.91 14.20 3.24
CA VAL A 14 1.30 12.95 2.74
C VAL A 14 2.37 11.88 2.60
N ILE A 15 3.54 12.21 2.07
CA ILE A 15 4.66 11.28 1.88
C ILE A 15 5.16 10.76 3.23
N GLU A 16 5.33 11.62 4.23
CA GLU A 16 5.70 11.20 5.59
C GLU A 16 4.68 10.20 6.17
N LYS A 17 3.37 10.46 5.99
CA LYS A 17 2.33 9.52 6.42
C LYS A 17 2.42 8.19 5.68
N VAL A 18 2.65 8.20 4.36
CA VAL A 18 2.83 6.98 3.56
C VAL A 18 4.03 6.18 4.05
N ILE A 19 5.15 6.84 4.32
CA ILE A 19 6.36 6.20 4.87
C ILE A 19 6.06 5.58 6.24
N ALA A 20 5.32 6.27 7.10
CA ALA A 20 4.94 5.77 8.42
C ALA A 20 4.05 4.52 8.37
N ILE A 21 3.17 4.41 7.38
CA ILE A 21 2.29 3.24 7.21
C ILE A 21 2.91 2.12 6.37
N LYS A 22 4.08 2.33 5.78
CA LYS A 22 4.76 1.36 4.90
C LYS A 22 4.88 -0.02 5.54
N GLN A 23 5.25 -0.10 6.80
CA GLN A 23 5.38 -1.37 7.53
C GLN A 23 4.09 -2.21 7.55
N TYR A 24 2.91 -1.57 7.45
CA TYR A 24 1.62 -2.27 7.39
C TYR A 24 1.30 -2.79 5.99
N HIS A 25 2.02 -2.35 4.97
CA HIS A 25 1.92 -2.84 3.60
C HIS A 25 2.78 -4.07 3.31
N GLU A 26 3.63 -4.47 4.24
CA GLU A 26 4.51 -5.61 4.03
C GLU A 26 3.70 -6.89 3.71
N GLY A 27 3.83 -7.40 2.47
CA GLY A 27 3.04 -8.51 1.94
C GLY A 27 1.56 -8.22 1.68
N ILE A 28 1.11 -6.98 1.88
CA ILE A 28 -0.28 -6.58 1.69
C ILE A 28 -0.32 -5.42 0.69
N GLY A 29 -1.12 -5.58 -0.36
CA GLY A 29 -1.51 -4.52 -1.26
C GLY A 29 -3.02 -4.42 -1.35
N PHE A 30 -3.52 -3.37 -1.96
CA PHE A 30 -4.93 -3.26 -2.30
C PHE A 30 -5.12 -2.53 -3.62
N SER A 31 -6.30 -2.71 -4.23
CA SER A 31 -6.72 -1.94 -5.39
C SER A 31 -8.22 -1.63 -5.32
N THR A 32 -8.59 -0.48 -5.87
CA THR A 32 -9.99 -0.11 -6.09
C THR A 32 -10.33 -0.28 -7.55
N ARG A 33 -11.46 -0.96 -7.85
CA ARG A 33 -11.98 -1.15 -9.20
C ARG A 33 -13.47 -0.79 -9.20
N GLY A 34 -13.79 0.38 -9.74
CA GLY A 34 -15.11 0.97 -9.59
C GLY A 34 -15.42 1.26 -8.13
N ASP A 35 -16.50 0.71 -7.61
CA ASP A 35 -16.96 0.83 -6.22
C ASP A 35 -16.41 -0.28 -5.29
N LYS A 36 -15.65 -1.23 -5.84
CA LYS A 36 -15.13 -2.40 -5.12
C LYS A 36 -13.67 -2.22 -4.74
N LYS A 37 -13.32 -2.69 -3.55
CA LYS A 37 -11.94 -2.82 -3.09
C LYS A 37 -11.51 -4.28 -3.01
N TYR A 38 -10.28 -4.54 -3.38
CA TYR A 38 -9.65 -5.86 -3.34
C TYR A 38 -8.38 -5.79 -2.53
N ILE A 39 -8.19 -6.75 -1.64
CA ILE A 39 -6.96 -6.95 -0.91
C ILE A 39 -6.09 -7.99 -1.61
N HIS A 40 -4.82 -7.75 -1.69
CA HIS A 40 -3.82 -8.64 -2.26
C HIS A 40 -2.82 -9.00 -1.17
N ILE A 41 -2.68 -10.27 -0.88
CA ILE A 41 -1.74 -10.77 0.12
C ILE A 41 -0.77 -11.70 -0.58
N SER A 42 0.51 -11.45 -0.49
CA SER A 42 1.52 -12.24 -1.18
C SER A 42 2.79 -12.40 -0.36
N ASN A 43 3.44 -13.53 -0.55
CA ASN A 43 4.84 -13.76 -0.21
C ASN A 43 5.58 -14.30 -1.44
N ASP A 44 6.80 -14.79 -1.25
CA ASP A 44 7.64 -15.28 -2.34
C ASP A 44 7.05 -16.46 -3.13
N THR A 45 6.16 -17.23 -2.54
CA THR A 45 5.66 -18.49 -3.08
C THR A 45 4.15 -18.53 -3.29
N SER A 46 3.41 -17.64 -2.66
CA SER A 46 1.95 -17.72 -2.61
C SER A 46 1.28 -16.36 -2.77
N PHE A 47 0.11 -16.36 -3.36
CA PHE A 47 -0.71 -15.18 -3.59
C PHE A 47 -2.15 -15.47 -3.15
N TYR A 48 -2.77 -14.51 -2.46
CA TYR A 48 -4.17 -14.51 -2.09
C TYR A 48 -4.81 -13.18 -2.48
N ASN A 49 -5.98 -13.23 -3.08
CA ASN A 49 -6.75 -12.06 -3.47
C ASN A 49 -8.19 -12.24 -3.02
N SER A 50 -8.78 -11.22 -2.43
CA SER A 50 -10.19 -11.23 -2.04
C SER A 50 -10.80 -9.84 -2.16
N GLU A 51 -12.10 -9.82 -2.45
CA GLU A 51 -12.91 -8.62 -2.32
C GLU A 51 -13.11 -8.30 -0.84
N ILE A 52 -13.10 -7.01 -0.51
CA ILE A 52 -13.38 -6.50 0.82
C ILE A 52 -14.57 -5.55 0.78
N VAL A 53 -15.38 -5.59 1.81
CA VAL A 53 -16.55 -4.73 1.98
C VAL A 53 -16.36 -3.82 3.17
N TYR A 54 -16.77 -2.56 3.00
CA TYR A 54 -16.84 -1.62 4.10
C TYR A 54 -18.17 -1.75 4.85
N ASP A 55 -18.08 -2.20 6.09
CA ASP A 55 -19.19 -2.27 7.03
C ASP A 55 -19.38 -0.89 7.68
N LYS A 56 -20.41 -0.17 7.24
CA LYS A 56 -20.70 1.19 7.71
C LYS A 56 -21.13 1.22 9.18
N GLU A 57 -21.80 0.19 9.67
CA GLU A 57 -22.30 0.14 11.06
C GLU A 57 -21.14 0.02 12.05
N ASN A 58 -20.16 -0.82 11.73
CA ASN A 58 -18.99 -1.06 12.56
C ASN A 58 -17.79 -0.20 12.18
N ASN A 59 -17.91 0.61 11.12
CA ASN A 59 -16.80 1.42 10.58
C ASN A 59 -15.53 0.56 10.34
N THR A 60 -15.69 -0.61 9.69
CA THR A 60 -14.60 -1.56 9.45
C THR A 60 -14.66 -2.14 8.05
N TYR A 61 -13.48 -2.53 7.54
CA TYR A 61 -13.38 -3.37 6.34
C TYR A 61 -13.39 -4.84 6.73
N ARG A 62 -14.13 -5.66 6.01
CA ARG A 62 -14.20 -7.11 6.19
C ARG A 62 -13.84 -7.83 4.90
N ILE A 63 -13.13 -8.92 5.02
CA ILE A 63 -12.86 -9.85 3.92
C ILE A 63 -14.14 -10.65 3.67
N ILE A 64 -14.63 -10.67 2.42
CA ILE A 64 -15.87 -11.40 2.06
C ILE A 64 -15.64 -12.90 2.14
N GLU A 65 -14.54 -13.38 1.57
CA GLU A 65 -14.24 -14.80 1.52
C GLU A 65 -13.59 -15.26 2.82
N LYS A 66 -14.14 -16.34 3.40
CA LYS A 66 -13.50 -16.98 4.54
C LYS A 66 -12.13 -17.51 4.14
N ILE A 67 -11.10 -17.07 4.83
CA ILE A 67 -9.72 -17.52 4.58
C ILE A 67 -9.66 -19.03 4.87
N SER A 68 -9.33 -19.80 3.86
CA SER A 68 -9.20 -21.26 4.00
C SER A 68 -7.97 -21.64 4.84
N SER A 69 -8.05 -22.78 5.51
CA SER A 69 -6.99 -23.25 6.42
C SER A 69 -5.63 -23.43 5.76
N ASP A 70 -5.61 -23.75 4.46
CA ASP A 70 -4.38 -23.87 3.66
C ASP A 70 -3.68 -22.52 3.41
N LYS A 71 -4.40 -21.39 3.52
CA LYS A 71 -3.86 -20.03 3.40
C LYS A 71 -3.35 -19.43 4.71
N ILE A 72 -3.71 -20.02 5.85
CA ILE A 72 -3.27 -19.55 7.18
C ILE A 72 -1.75 -19.49 7.31
N PRO A 73 -0.95 -20.48 6.84
CA PRO A 73 0.51 -20.40 6.91
C PRO A 73 1.09 -19.20 6.14
N LEU A 74 0.52 -18.87 4.98
CA LEU A 74 0.89 -17.68 4.22
C LEU A 74 0.66 -16.40 5.04
N LEU A 75 -0.49 -16.31 5.70
CA LEU A 75 -0.87 -15.15 6.51
C LEU A 75 0.01 -15.01 7.76
N ARG A 76 0.42 -16.10 8.39
CA ARG A 76 1.34 -16.09 9.53
C ARG A 76 2.67 -15.45 9.18
N ASN A 77 3.25 -15.82 8.04
CA ASN A 77 4.52 -15.25 7.58
C ASN A 77 4.41 -13.74 7.30
N ILE A 78 3.24 -13.28 6.85
CA ILE A 78 2.98 -11.87 6.55
C ILE A 78 2.70 -11.07 7.82
N LEU A 79 2.12 -11.69 8.84
CA LEU A 79 1.80 -11.03 10.11
C LEU A 79 2.99 -10.91 11.07
N LEU A 80 4.16 -11.46 10.72
CA LEU A 80 5.44 -11.35 11.43
C LEU A 80 5.44 -11.83 12.90
N ASP A 81 4.43 -12.59 13.31
CA ASP A 81 4.34 -13.09 14.70
C ASP A 81 4.31 -14.61 14.71
N ALA A 82 5.49 -15.22 14.78
CA ALA A 82 5.68 -16.69 14.82
C ALA A 82 4.94 -17.39 16.00
N ASN A 83 4.43 -16.63 16.97
CA ASN A 83 3.79 -17.13 18.19
C ASN A 83 2.27 -16.93 18.22
N VAL A 84 1.62 -16.59 17.10
CA VAL A 84 0.18 -16.34 17.09
C VAL A 84 -0.61 -17.61 16.88
N ASP A 85 -1.51 -17.89 17.80
CA ASP A 85 -2.54 -18.91 17.65
C ASP A 85 -3.36 -18.67 16.38
N SER A 86 -3.62 -19.74 15.63
CA SER A 86 -4.31 -19.71 14.33
C SER A 86 -5.71 -19.06 14.40
N SER A 87 -6.39 -19.14 15.54
CA SER A 87 -7.70 -18.53 15.76
C SER A 87 -7.66 -17.00 15.76
N ASN A 88 -6.54 -16.40 16.17
CA ASN A 88 -6.37 -14.96 16.26
C ASN A 88 -5.77 -14.33 14.98
N SER A 89 -5.24 -15.14 14.06
CA SER A 89 -4.54 -14.66 12.85
C SER A 89 -5.46 -13.86 11.92
N THR A 90 -6.70 -14.30 11.75
CA THR A 90 -7.68 -13.61 10.88
C THR A 90 -8.05 -12.25 11.46
N VAL A 91 -8.33 -12.18 12.77
CA VAL A 91 -8.69 -10.90 13.44
C VAL A 91 -7.54 -9.90 13.37
N ARG A 92 -6.31 -10.35 13.56
CA ARG A 92 -5.14 -9.48 13.45
C ARG A 92 -4.90 -8.99 12.02
N LEU A 93 -5.12 -9.86 11.03
CA LEU A 93 -5.06 -9.48 9.63
C LEU A 93 -6.11 -8.42 9.30
N GLU A 94 -7.35 -8.63 9.70
CA GLU A 94 -8.44 -7.67 9.49
C GLU A 94 -8.14 -6.32 10.16
N ASN A 95 -7.63 -6.33 11.39
CA ASN A 95 -7.22 -5.10 12.07
C ASN A 95 -6.11 -4.36 11.32
N ARG A 96 -5.11 -5.08 10.80
CA ARG A 96 -4.03 -4.51 9.99
C ARG A 96 -4.55 -3.94 8.68
N ILE A 97 -5.43 -4.67 7.98
CA ILE A 97 -6.09 -4.22 6.75
C ILE A 97 -6.92 -2.96 7.04
N ASN A 98 -7.70 -2.95 8.12
CA ASN A 98 -8.51 -1.80 8.50
C ASN A 98 -7.66 -0.56 8.77
N TYR A 99 -6.57 -0.71 9.52
CA TYR A 99 -5.64 0.40 9.76
C TYR A 99 -5.07 0.95 8.46
N LEU A 100 -4.58 0.06 7.59
CA LEU A 100 -3.99 0.40 6.31
C LEU A 100 -4.98 1.12 5.40
N LEU A 101 -6.17 0.56 5.19
CA LEU A 101 -7.17 1.11 4.28
C LEU A 101 -7.71 2.45 4.77
N LYS A 102 -7.99 2.61 6.06
CA LYS A 102 -8.45 3.89 6.61
C LYS A 102 -7.42 5.00 6.43
N ASN A 103 -6.13 4.70 6.63
CA ASN A 103 -5.07 5.66 6.36
C ASN A 103 -4.97 5.98 4.88
N CYS A 104 -5.03 4.99 4.00
CA CYS A 104 -5.00 5.20 2.56
C CYS A 104 -6.21 6.02 2.07
N ASP A 105 -7.42 5.72 2.57
CA ASP A 105 -8.62 6.50 2.24
C ASP A 105 -8.49 7.97 2.68
N SER A 106 -7.90 8.22 3.85
CA SER A 106 -7.66 9.59 4.34
C SER A 106 -6.64 10.38 3.51
N MET A 107 -5.86 9.70 2.69
CA MET A 107 -4.84 10.28 1.79
C MET A 107 -5.25 10.20 0.32
N ASP A 108 -6.49 9.81 0.00
CA ASP A 108 -6.96 9.58 -1.38
C ASP A 108 -6.13 8.55 -2.17
N ILE A 109 -5.54 7.56 -1.49
CA ILE A 109 -4.82 6.46 -2.14
C ILE A 109 -5.83 5.40 -2.56
N ILE A 110 -5.87 5.07 -3.85
CA ILE A 110 -6.81 4.09 -4.44
C ILE A 110 -6.18 2.73 -4.71
N SER A 111 -4.85 2.65 -4.69
CA SER A 111 -4.14 1.38 -4.86
C SER A 111 -2.77 1.45 -4.19
N SER A 112 -2.35 0.35 -3.61
CA SER A 112 -0.99 0.18 -3.12
C SER A 112 -0.47 -1.22 -3.42
N HIS A 113 0.83 -1.32 -3.68
CA HIS A 113 1.51 -2.57 -3.91
C HIS A 113 2.96 -2.49 -3.44
N CYS A 114 3.33 -3.34 -2.48
CA CYS A 114 4.69 -3.46 -2.01
C CYS A 114 5.32 -4.74 -2.56
N VAL A 115 6.35 -4.58 -3.37
CA VAL A 115 6.93 -5.66 -4.20
C VAL A 115 8.25 -6.13 -3.60
N TYR A 116 8.26 -7.34 -3.06
CA TYR A 116 9.47 -7.90 -2.45
C TYR A 116 10.57 -8.25 -3.44
N LYS A 117 10.22 -8.56 -4.69
CA LYS A 117 11.12 -9.18 -5.68
C LYS A 117 11.89 -8.20 -6.56
N THR A 118 11.59 -6.91 -6.52
CA THR A 118 12.34 -5.94 -7.32
C THR A 118 13.54 -5.39 -6.55
N LYS A 119 14.64 -5.15 -7.27
CA LYS A 119 15.82 -4.52 -6.67
C LYS A 119 15.59 -3.03 -6.37
N CYS A 120 14.68 -2.40 -7.09
CA CYS A 120 14.53 -0.95 -7.09
C CYS A 120 13.30 -0.44 -6.33
N VAL A 121 12.17 -1.10 -6.50
CA VAL A 121 10.90 -0.63 -5.94
C VAL A 121 10.60 -1.38 -4.66
N ASP A 122 10.28 -0.64 -3.61
CA ASP A 122 9.79 -1.17 -2.35
C ASP A 122 8.26 -1.16 -2.32
N CYS A 123 7.67 0.02 -2.49
CA CYS A 123 6.22 0.17 -2.55
C CYS A 123 5.81 1.16 -3.64
N LYS A 124 4.65 0.91 -4.24
CA LYS A 124 3.99 1.81 -5.18
C LYS A 124 2.62 2.18 -4.64
N PHE A 125 2.27 3.46 -4.68
CA PHE A 125 0.98 4.00 -4.28
C PHE A 125 0.40 4.80 -5.45
N LEU A 126 -0.86 4.59 -5.75
CA LEU A 126 -1.62 5.34 -6.74
C LEU A 126 -2.66 6.20 -6.03
N PHE A 127 -2.64 7.49 -6.25
CA PHE A 127 -3.60 8.44 -5.71
C PHE A 127 -4.80 8.63 -6.66
N LYS A 128 -5.90 9.12 -6.14
CA LYS A 128 -7.13 9.39 -6.88
C LYS A 128 -6.94 10.43 -8.00
N ASN A 129 -6.02 11.37 -7.82
CA ASN A 129 -5.64 12.37 -8.81
C ASN A 129 -4.65 11.86 -9.88
N GLU A 130 -4.43 10.54 -9.91
CA GLU A 130 -3.51 9.82 -10.81
C GLU A 130 -2.02 10.04 -10.52
N ASP A 131 -1.67 10.74 -9.45
CA ASP A 131 -0.28 10.82 -9.01
C ASP A 131 0.20 9.45 -8.52
N ILE A 132 1.46 9.14 -8.79
CA ILE A 132 2.09 7.87 -8.40
C ILE A 132 3.28 8.18 -7.48
N LEU A 133 3.24 7.64 -6.27
CA LEU A 133 4.36 7.64 -5.34
C LEU A 133 5.03 6.27 -5.35
N ILE A 134 6.33 6.24 -5.55
CA ILE A 134 7.16 5.04 -5.43
C ILE A 134 8.16 5.25 -4.29
N LEU A 135 8.18 4.31 -3.37
CA LEU A 135 9.25 4.18 -2.39
C LEU A 135 10.34 3.30 -3.00
N LEU A 136 11.58 3.76 -2.94
CA LEU A 136 12.73 3.12 -3.54
C LEU A 136 13.53 2.34 -2.49
N LYS A 137 14.07 1.19 -2.88
CA LYS A 137 15.05 0.43 -2.09
C LYS A 137 16.46 0.97 -2.27
N ASP A 138 16.72 1.55 -3.45
CA ASP A 138 18.03 2.04 -3.86
C ASP A 138 17.87 3.37 -4.62
N THR A 139 18.57 4.39 -4.17
CA THR A 139 18.53 5.73 -4.75
C THR A 139 18.97 5.78 -6.21
N SER A 140 19.86 4.87 -6.63
CA SER A 140 20.31 4.77 -8.03
C SER A 140 19.16 4.44 -9.00
N CYS A 141 18.06 3.91 -8.48
CA CYS A 141 16.88 3.53 -9.26
C CYS A 141 16.02 4.71 -9.69
N ILE A 142 16.25 5.90 -9.19
CA ILE A 142 15.55 7.14 -9.62
C ILE A 142 15.66 7.32 -11.13
N LYS A 143 16.81 7.00 -11.72
CA LYS A 143 17.05 7.11 -13.17
C LYS A 143 16.08 6.29 -14.04
N LEU A 144 15.42 5.28 -13.49
CA LEU A 144 14.42 4.51 -14.22
C LEU A 144 13.16 5.33 -14.55
N TYR A 145 13.00 6.49 -13.90
CA TYR A 145 11.84 7.37 -14.02
C TYR A 145 12.15 8.69 -14.75
N ASP A 146 13.30 8.78 -15.44
CA ASP A 146 13.70 10.00 -16.19
C ASP A 146 12.69 10.39 -17.28
N ASN A 147 11.90 9.43 -17.79
CA ASN A 147 10.84 9.68 -18.79
C ASN A 147 9.47 10.03 -18.15
N CYS A 148 9.41 10.10 -16.83
CA CYS A 148 8.19 10.44 -16.11
C CYS A 148 8.14 11.94 -15.80
N LYS A 149 6.92 12.48 -15.73
CA LYS A 149 6.71 13.85 -15.27
C LYS A 149 6.84 13.90 -13.76
N ILE A 150 8.07 14.10 -13.28
CA ILE A 150 8.38 14.15 -11.84
C ILE A 150 7.75 15.41 -11.23
N ILE A 151 7.05 15.23 -10.11
CA ILE A 151 6.47 16.30 -9.28
C ILE A 151 7.46 16.64 -8.15
N ALA A 152 7.98 15.62 -7.48
CA ALA A 152 8.97 15.74 -6.40
C ALA A 152 9.74 14.41 -6.26
N ALA A 153 10.96 14.47 -5.75
CA ALA A 153 11.76 13.29 -5.46
C ALA A 153 12.80 13.60 -4.37
N GLU A 154 13.11 12.58 -3.57
CA GLU A 154 14.21 12.53 -2.64
C GLU A 154 14.93 11.18 -2.75
N ASP A 155 15.90 10.96 -1.89
CA ASP A 155 16.79 9.80 -1.97
C ASP A 155 16.07 8.45 -2.03
N ASN A 156 14.95 8.31 -1.34
CA ASN A 156 14.25 7.03 -1.17
C ASN A 156 12.81 7.03 -1.69
N TRP A 157 12.38 8.09 -2.37
CA TRP A 157 11.06 8.14 -2.97
C TRP A 157 11.00 9.08 -4.19
N ILE A 158 10.02 8.83 -5.04
CA ILE A 158 9.70 9.66 -6.21
C ILE A 158 8.18 9.76 -6.38
N LEU A 159 7.69 10.99 -6.52
CA LEU A 159 6.32 11.31 -6.85
C LEU A 159 6.26 11.83 -8.28
N PHE A 160 5.44 11.23 -9.11
CA PHE A 160 5.32 11.62 -10.51
C PHE A 160 3.90 11.44 -11.05
N LYS A 161 3.65 12.07 -12.18
CA LYS A 161 2.44 11.93 -12.99
C LYS A 161 2.85 11.50 -14.38
N ASP A 162 2.20 10.49 -14.91
CA ASP A 162 2.47 9.94 -16.24
C ASP A 162 3.95 9.61 -16.53
N CYS A 163 4.18 8.39 -16.97
CA CYS A 163 5.43 7.98 -17.63
C CYS A 163 5.14 7.73 -19.11
N LYS A 164 5.95 8.33 -19.98
CA LYS A 164 5.89 8.09 -21.42
C LYS A 164 6.58 6.79 -21.79
#